data_17c5d8469dbbaeef4aa203b1b9c6bd18
#
_entry.id   17c5d8469dbbaeef4aa203b1b9c6bd18
#
_cell.length_a   1.000
_cell.length_b   1.000
_cell.length_c   1.000
_cell.angle_alpha   90.00
_cell.angle_beta   90.00
_cell.angle_gamma   90.00
#
_symmetry.space_group_name_H-M   'P 1'
#
loop_
_entity.id
_entity.type
_entity.pdbx_description
1 polymer ?
#
loop_
_entity_poly.entity_id
_entity_poly.type
_entity_poly.pdbx_seq_one_letter_code
_entity_poly.pdbx_strand_id
1 'polypeptide(L)'
;YKEFAHNIFKEARAIVPDNVVSELKDAVARMDAVIEKLAGGETITALSVATMLQQAFRILTHALLHLQSMTVATQKLKAIDDGYTYGTIPHEILDNNEIAFYYGKIISAQFFLQVEFKKYHGILQGILNENGIIAKAQSEMFTGVLEA
;
A
#
# COMPACT_ATOMS: atom_id res chain seq x y z
N TYR A 1 11.83 0.67 -6.21
CA TYR A 1 10.63 1.21 -5.52
C TYR A 1 11.00 2.05 -4.29
N LYS A 2 12.10 1.77 -3.60
CA LYS A 2 12.56 2.53 -2.41
C LYS A 2 12.78 4.01 -2.70
N GLU A 3 13.48 4.34 -3.78
CA GLU A 3 13.69 5.73 -4.20
C GLU A 3 12.38 6.43 -4.53
N PHE A 4 11.48 5.75 -5.24
CA PHE A 4 10.13 6.25 -5.51
C PHE A 4 9.36 6.56 -4.22
N ALA A 5 9.34 5.63 -3.27
CA ALA A 5 8.69 5.83 -1.98
C ALA A 5 9.34 7.00 -1.19
N HIS A 6 10.67 7.08 -1.18
CA HIS A 6 11.40 8.15 -0.50
C HIS A 6 11.01 9.55 -1.02
N ASN A 7 10.92 9.70 -2.34
CA ASN A 7 10.52 10.97 -2.96
C ASN A 7 9.10 11.38 -2.56
N ILE A 8 8.16 10.43 -2.59
CA ILE A 8 6.77 10.67 -2.14
C ILE A 8 6.72 11.09 -0.66
N PHE A 9 7.46 10.42 0.22
CA PHE A 9 7.50 10.77 1.64
C PHE A 9 8.09 12.16 1.88
N LYS A 10 9.09 12.54 1.11
CA LYS A 10 9.70 13.88 1.18
C LYS A 10 8.68 14.96 0.80
N GLU A 11 7.92 14.75 -0.27
CA GLU A 11 6.90 15.69 -0.73
C GLU A 11 5.70 15.76 0.22
N ALA A 12 5.28 14.63 0.79
CA ALA A 12 4.14 14.57 1.70
C ALA A 12 4.40 15.22 3.07
N ARG A 13 5.68 15.34 3.46
CA ARG A 13 6.07 15.88 4.76
C ARG A 13 5.55 17.32 4.94
N ALA A 14 4.96 17.59 6.10
CA ALA A 14 4.35 18.88 6.46
C ALA A 14 3.08 19.27 5.64
N ILE A 15 2.58 18.38 4.76
CA ILE A 15 1.37 18.61 3.97
C ILE A 15 0.25 17.69 4.42
N VAL A 16 0.61 16.42 4.66
CA VAL A 16 -0.28 15.35 5.12
C VAL A 16 0.10 14.97 6.55
N PRO A 17 -0.86 14.50 7.37
CA PRO A 17 -0.57 14.10 8.74
C PRO A 17 0.57 13.08 8.87
N ASP A 18 1.46 13.30 9.84
CA ASP A 18 2.65 12.46 10.06
C ASP A 18 2.33 10.98 10.30
N ASN A 19 1.20 10.67 10.95
CA ASN A 19 0.78 9.30 11.18
C ASN A 19 0.52 8.53 9.88
N VAL A 20 -0.01 9.17 8.83
CA VAL A 20 -0.24 8.55 7.52
C VAL A 20 1.10 8.25 6.84
N VAL A 21 2.02 9.21 6.88
CA VAL A 21 3.37 9.07 6.30
C VAL A 21 4.15 7.97 7.04
N SER A 22 4.06 7.93 8.37
CA SER A 22 4.73 6.93 9.22
C SER A 22 4.21 5.53 8.94
N GLU A 23 2.90 5.33 8.86
CA GLU A 23 2.30 4.02 8.55
C GLU A 23 2.81 3.46 7.21
N LEU A 24 2.94 4.30 6.18
CA LEU A 24 3.44 3.88 4.88
C LEU A 24 4.96 3.63 4.87
N LYS A 25 5.74 4.37 5.65
CA LYS A 25 7.16 4.09 5.85
C LYS A 25 7.36 2.72 6.50
N ASP A 26 6.59 2.42 7.53
CA ASP A 26 6.63 1.11 8.21
C ASP A 26 6.23 -0.01 7.25
N ALA A 27 5.25 0.23 6.37
CA ALA A 27 4.85 -0.73 5.36
C ALA A 27 5.96 -1.01 4.33
N VAL A 28 6.69 0.02 3.89
CA VAL A 28 7.86 -0.14 3.00
C VAL A 28 8.94 -0.96 3.70
N ALA A 29 9.26 -0.65 4.96
CA ALA A 29 10.26 -1.40 5.73
C ALA A 29 9.87 -2.88 5.93
N ARG A 30 8.59 -3.17 6.16
CA ARG A 30 8.08 -4.55 6.26
C ARG A 30 8.18 -5.29 4.93
N MET A 31 7.92 -4.63 3.80
CA MET A 31 8.11 -5.23 2.48
C MET A 31 9.57 -5.60 2.25
N ASP A 32 10.50 -4.72 2.63
CA ASP A 32 11.94 -5.00 2.54
C ASP A 32 12.31 -6.25 3.34
N ALA A 33 11.87 -6.35 4.58
CA ALA A 33 12.13 -7.50 5.44
C ALA A 33 11.57 -8.82 4.84
N VAL A 34 10.39 -8.76 4.22
CA VAL A 34 9.81 -9.92 3.51
C VAL A 34 10.67 -10.33 2.32
N ILE A 35 11.11 -9.36 1.50
CA ILE A 35 11.94 -9.62 0.33
C ILE A 35 13.28 -10.24 0.78
N GLU A 36 13.92 -9.69 1.80
CA GLU A 36 15.19 -10.23 2.35
C GLU A 36 15.01 -11.66 2.87
N LYS A 37 13.93 -11.94 3.60
CA LYS A 37 13.61 -13.29 4.06
C LYS A 37 13.46 -14.26 2.89
N LEU A 38 12.71 -13.88 1.85
CA LEU A 38 12.47 -14.75 0.70
C LEU A 38 13.74 -14.96 -0.13
N ALA A 39 14.56 -13.91 -0.29
CA ALA A 39 15.84 -14.01 -1.01
C ALA A 39 16.88 -14.90 -0.31
N GLY A 40 16.83 -14.98 1.02
CA GLY A 40 17.68 -15.86 1.82
C GLY A 40 17.15 -17.28 2.03
N GLY A 41 15.91 -17.56 1.57
CA GLY A 41 15.23 -18.83 1.75
C GLY A 41 15.32 -19.76 0.53
N GLU A 42 14.60 -20.88 0.61
CA GLU A 42 14.51 -21.84 -0.49
C GLU A 42 13.65 -21.27 -1.64
N THR A 43 14.06 -21.51 -2.89
CA THR A 43 13.36 -21.04 -4.09
C THR A 43 11.89 -21.51 -4.13
N ILE A 44 11.61 -22.74 -3.72
CA ILE A 44 10.23 -23.29 -3.73
C ILE A 44 9.33 -22.53 -2.76
N THR A 45 9.85 -22.14 -1.60
CA THR A 45 9.12 -21.32 -0.61
C THR A 45 8.81 -19.94 -1.20
N ALA A 46 9.79 -19.29 -1.85
CA ALA A 46 9.57 -18.00 -2.50
C ALA A 46 8.52 -18.08 -3.62
N LEU A 47 8.55 -19.15 -4.44
CA LEU A 47 7.59 -19.38 -5.52
C LEU A 47 6.18 -19.63 -4.98
N SER A 48 6.04 -20.36 -3.86
CA SER A 48 4.73 -20.67 -3.26
C SER A 48 3.94 -19.43 -2.83
N VAL A 49 4.64 -18.34 -2.49
CA VAL A 49 4.03 -17.06 -2.06
C VAL A 49 4.12 -15.95 -3.11
N ALA A 50 4.61 -16.23 -4.32
CA ALA A 50 4.86 -15.22 -5.34
C ALA A 50 3.62 -14.38 -5.68
N THR A 51 2.45 -15.00 -5.81
CA THR A 51 1.19 -14.29 -6.06
C THR A 51 0.80 -13.36 -4.90
N MET A 52 0.99 -13.81 -3.67
CA MET A 52 0.74 -12.96 -2.49
C MET A 52 1.71 -11.79 -2.44
N LEU A 53 2.97 -12.00 -2.78
CA LEU A 53 3.98 -10.93 -2.86
C LEU A 53 3.60 -9.89 -3.92
N GLN A 54 3.16 -10.32 -5.11
CA GLN A 54 2.67 -9.41 -6.15
C GLN A 54 1.46 -8.60 -5.68
N GLN A 55 0.51 -9.23 -4.97
CA GLN A 55 -0.64 -8.53 -4.40
C GLN A 55 -0.21 -7.49 -3.37
N ALA A 56 0.73 -7.81 -2.49
CA ALA A 56 1.27 -6.88 -1.52
C ALA A 56 1.94 -5.68 -2.20
N PHE A 57 2.78 -5.93 -3.21
CA PHE A 57 3.39 -4.87 -4.02
C PHE A 57 2.36 -3.95 -4.68
N ARG A 58 1.32 -4.53 -5.27
CA ARG A 58 0.23 -3.76 -5.89
C ARG A 58 -0.44 -2.84 -4.88
N ILE A 59 -0.81 -3.36 -3.71
CA ILE A 59 -1.48 -2.57 -2.68
C ILE A 59 -0.56 -1.46 -2.15
N LEU A 60 0.72 -1.77 -1.88
CA LEU A 60 1.70 -0.79 -1.42
C LEU A 60 1.93 0.32 -2.46
N THR A 61 2.08 -0.04 -3.74
CA THR A 61 2.25 0.93 -4.82
C THR A 61 1.03 1.87 -4.93
N HIS A 62 -0.19 1.32 -4.88
CA HIS A 62 -1.40 2.14 -4.88
C HIS A 62 -1.47 3.06 -3.65
N ALA A 63 -1.07 2.58 -2.47
CA ALA A 63 -1.04 3.40 -1.26
C ALA A 63 -0.07 4.59 -1.41
N LEU A 64 1.11 4.37 -1.98
CA LEU A 64 2.08 5.43 -2.26
C LEU A 64 1.55 6.44 -3.29
N LEU A 65 0.90 5.98 -4.36
CA LEU A 65 0.27 6.85 -5.36
C LEU A 65 -0.90 7.65 -4.77
N HIS A 66 -1.69 7.06 -3.88
CA HIS A 66 -2.73 7.77 -3.15
C HIS A 66 -2.16 8.82 -2.20
N LEU A 67 -1.05 8.54 -1.50
CA LEU A 67 -0.36 9.53 -0.70
C LEU A 67 0.13 10.71 -1.56
N GLN A 68 0.73 10.44 -2.71
CA GLN A 68 1.17 11.47 -3.65
C GLN A 68 -0.02 12.31 -4.16
N SER A 69 -1.09 11.66 -4.59
CA SER A 69 -2.31 12.33 -5.06
C SER A 69 -2.91 13.23 -3.98
N MET A 70 -2.99 12.74 -2.74
CA MET A 70 -3.48 13.50 -1.59
C MET A 70 -2.58 14.70 -1.27
N THR A 71 -1.27 14.54 -1.37
CA THR A 71 -0.28 15.61 -1.16
C THR A 71 -0.48 16.74 -2.16
N VAL A 72 -0.53 16.41 -3.45
CA VAL A 72 -0.75 17.38 -4.53
C VAL A 72 -2.12 18.06 -4.39
N ALA A 73 -3.17 17.28 -4.13
CA ALA A 73 -4.52 17.81 -3.97
C ALA A 73 -4.62 18.78 -2.78
N THR A 74 -3.97 18.47 -1.66
CA THR A 74 -3.94 19.35 -0.48
C THR A 74 -3.22 20.67 -0.78
N GLN A 75 -2.10 20.62 -1.50
CA GLN A 75 -1.38 21.84 -1.92
C GLN A 75 -2.23 22.73 -2.84
N LYS A 76 -2.92 22.08 -3.81
CA LYS A 76 -3.81 22.80 -4.74
C LYS A 76 -5.00 23.43 -4.03
N LEU A 77 -5.64 22.73 -3.11
CA LEU A 77 -6.72 23.28 -2.31
C LEU A 77 -6.28 24.48 -1.48
N LYS A 78 -5.12 24.39 -0.82
CA LYS A 78 -4.56 25.52 -0.07
C LYS A 78 -4.25 26.74 -0.93
N ALA A 79 -3.96 26.54 -2.22
CA ALA A 79 -3.71 27.64 -3.14
C ALA A 79 -4.98 28.33 -3.66
N ILE A 80 -6.12 27.61 -3.65
CA ILE A 80 -7.42 28.11 -4.13
C ILE A 80 -8.26 28.65 -2.96
N ASP A 81 -8.23 27.95 -1.82
CA ASP A 81 -8.97 28.28 -0.59
C ASP A 81 -7.96 28.49 0.55
N ASP A 82 -7.62 29.74 0.82
CA ASP A 82 -6.67 30.13 1.87
C ASP A 82 -7.09 29.66 3.28
N GLY A 83 -8.39 29.42 3.50
CA GLY A 83 -8.94 28.90 4.75
C GLY A 83 -8.86 27.38 4.87
N TYR A 84 -8.50 26.65 3.80
CA TYR A 84 -8.48 25.20 3.82
C TYR A 84 -7.41 24.64 4.75
N THR A 85 -7.87 23.76 5.64
CA THR A 85 -7.03 22.96 6.52
C THR A 85 -7.30 21.48 6.24
N TYR A 86 -6.24 20.66 6.20
CA TYR A 86 -6.39 19.22 5.98
C TYR A 86 -7.37 18.61 6.99
N GLY A 87 -8.33 17.86 6.46
CA GLY A 87 -9.40 17.23 7.26
C GLY A 87 -10.67 18.06 7.42
N THR A 88 -10.69 19.29 6.93
CA THR A 88 -11.91 20.11 6.85
C THR A 88 -12.58 20.00 5.49
N ILE A 89 -13.86 20.34 5.43
CA ILE A 89 -14.58 20.47 4.16
C ILE A 89 -14.28 21.87 3.60
N PRO A 90 -13.84 22.02 2.33
CA PRO A 90 -13.61 23.32 1.72
C PRO A 90 -14.89 24.17 1.65
N HIS A 91 -14.77 25.49 1.74
CA HIS A 91 -15.89 26.39 1.80
C HIS A 91 -16.78 26.35 0.54
N GLU A 92 -16.18 26.37 -0.64
CA GLU A 92 -16.92 26.49 -1.92
C GLU A 92 -17.05 25.15 -2.65
N ILE A 93 -17.10 24.04 -1.91
CA ILE A 93 -17.11 22.70 -2.52
C ILE A 93 -18.26 22.44 -3.48
N LEU A 94 -19.42 23.06 -3.27
CA LEU A 94 -20.60 22.90 -4.12
C LEU A 94 -20.61 23.85 -5.32
N ASP A 95 -19.89 24.96 -5.24
CA ASP A 95 -19.93 26.03 -6.23
C ASP A 95 -18.65 26.09 -7.11
N ASN A 96 -17.60 25.34 -6.73
CA ASN A 96 -16.32 25.33 -7.43
C ASN A 96 -15.90 23.89 -7.80
N ASN A 97 -15.98 23.55 -9.07
CA ASN A 97 -15.64 22.22 -9.58
C ASN A 97 -14.17 21.83 -9.35
N GLU A 98 -13.25 22.79 -9.33
CA GLU A 98 -11.83 22.53 -9.09
C GLU A 98 -11.59 22.16 -7.63
N ILE A 99 -12.21 22.86 -6.70
CA ILE A 99 -12.21 22.54 -5.28
C ILE A 99 -12.81 21.15 -5.05
N ALA A 100 -13.98 20.88 -5.64
CA ALA A 100 -14.64 19.58 -5.53
C ALA A 100 -13.75 18.44 -6.06
N PHE A 101 -13.07 18.65 -7.19
CA PHE A 101 -12.15 17.66 -7.77
C PHE A 101 -10.98 17.32 -6.83
N TYR A 102 -10.28 18.33 -6.33
CA TYR A 102 -9.12 18.09 -5.44
C TYR A 102 -9.57 17.50 -4.10
N TYR A 103 -10.67 17.97 -3.54
CA TYR A 103 -11.22 17.39 -2.32
C TYR A 103 -11.61 15.92 -2.51
N GLY A 104 -12.24 15.59 -3.65
CA GLY A 104 -12.56 14.21 -4.03
C GLY A 104 -11.33 13.30 -4.10
N LYS A 105 -10.17 13.82 -4.57
CA LYS A 105 -8.90 13.08 -4.55
C LYS A 105 -8.43 12.78 -3.13
N ILE A 106 -8.57 13.73 -2.21
CA ILE A 106 -8.20 13.53 -0.81
C ILE A 106 -9.09 12.46 -0.16
N ILE A 107 -10.41 12.55 -0.35
CA ILE A 107 -11.37 11.58 0.21
C ILE A 107 -11.11 10.17 -0.35
N SER A 108 -10.88 10.05 -1.66
CA SER A 108 -10.56 8.77 -2.30
C SER A 108 -9.28 8.15 -1.74
N ALA A 109 -8.25 8.97 -1.53
CA ALA A 109 -7.00 8.53 -0.95
C ALA A 109 -7.16 8.10 0.52
N GLN A 110 -7.89 8.87 1.32
CA GLN A 110 -8.20 8.51 2.70
C GLN A 110 -8.96 7.19 2.78
N PHE A 111 -9.98 7.00 1.95
CA PHE A 111 -10.73 5.75 1.90
C PHE A 111 -9.80 4.57 1.57
N PHE A 112 -8.97 4.70 0.53
CA PHE A 112 -8.03 3.64 0.18
C PHE A 112 -7.09 3.30 1.34
N LEU A 113 -6.48 4.29 1.97
CA LEU A 113 -5.52 4.10 3.05
C LEU A 113 -6.16 3.51 4.31
N GLN A 114 -7.40 3.90 4.61
CA GLN A 114 -8.11 3.43 5.79
C GLN A 114 -8.74 2.04 5.62
N VAL A 115 -9.11 1.64 4.41
CA VAL A 115 -9.89 0.42 4.15
C VAL A 115 -9.07 -0.60 3.34
N GLU A 116 -8.75 -0.26 2.08
CA GLU A 116 -8.11 -1.21 1.17
C GLU A 116 -6.67 -1.54 1.56
N PHE A 117 -5.92 -0.53 1.99
CA PHE A 117 -4.52 -0.72 2.39
C PHE A 117 -4.38 -1.64 3.61
N LYS A 118 -5.38 -1.74 4.47
CA LYS A 118 -5.31 -2.64 5.65
C LYS A 118 -5.17 -4.12 5.28
N LYS A 119 -5.61 -4.52 4.09
CA LYS A 119 -5.41 -5.87 3.54
C LYS A 119 -3.93 -6.24 3.37
N TYR A 120 -3.09 -5.24 3.13
CA TYR A 120 -1.64 -5.39 2.97
C TYR A 120 -0.99 -6.13 4.15
N HIS A 121 -1.35 -5.77 5.37
CA HIS A 121 -0.76 -6.36 6.57
C HIS A 121 -1.09 -7.85 6.70
N GLY A 122 -2.32 -8.24 6.38
CA GLY A 122 -2.74 -9.65 6.38
C GLY A 122 -2.00 -10.48 5.33
N ILE A 123 -1.79 -9.91 4.13
CA ILE A 123 -1.04 -10.58 3.05
C ILE A 123 0.42 -10.79 3.47
N LEU A 124 1.09 -9.76 4.00
CA LEU A 124 2.47 -9.89 4.48
C LEU A 124 2.58 -10.92 5.61
N GLN A 125 1.63 -10.92 6.54
CA GLN A 125 1.63 -11.92 7.61
C GLN A 125 1.49 -13.34 7.06
N GLY A 126 0.65 -13.54 6.04
CA GLY A 126 0.52 -14.82 5.34
C GLY A 126 1.84 -15.29 4.72
N ILE A 127 2.56 -14.38 4.05
CA ILE A 127 3.89 -14.67 3.48
C ILE A 127 4.90 -15.02 4.57
N LEU A 128 4.90 -14.28 5.68
CA LEU A 128 5.83 -14.51 6.79
C LEU A 128 5.55 -15.83 7.53
N ASN A 129 4.30 -16.31 7.51
CA ASN A 129 3.92 -17.57 8.12
C ASN A 129 4.28 -18.78 7.25
N GLU A 130 4.58 -18.60 5.95
CA GLU A 130 5.09 -19.69 5.12
C GLU A 130 6.45 -20.16 5.66
N ASN A 131 6.52 -21.44 5.96
CA ASN A 131 7.67 -22.09 6.61
C ASN A 131 8.14 -23.35 5.87
N GLY A 132 7.98 -23.38 4.54
CA GLY A 132 8.39 -24.51 3.71
C GLY A 132 7.38 -25.67 3.71
N ILE A 133 6.11 -25.43 4.02
CA ILE A 133 5.08 -26.48 3.97
C ILE A 133 4.97 -27.05 2.56
N ILE A 134 5.00 -26.21 1.54
CA ILE A 134 4.90 -26.64 0.14
C ILE A 134 6.12 -27.45 -0.28
N ALA A 135 7.31 -27.15 0.26
CA ALA A 135 8.52 -27.93 -0.02
C ALA A 135 8.43 -29.39 0.46
N LYS A 136 7.50 -29.70 1.38
CA LYS A 136 7.25 -31.07 1.86
C LYS A 136 6.26 -31.82 1.00
N ALA A 137 5.60 -31.13 0.05
CA ALA A 137 4.63 -31.77 -0.83
C ALA A 137 5.35 -32.62 -1.89
N GLN A 138 4.86 -33.85 -2.07
CA GLN A 138 5.31 -34.80 -3.09
C GLN A 138 4.23 -34.92 -4.14
N SER A 139 4.63 -35.19 -5.41
CA SER A 139 3.71 -35.29 -6.53
C SER A 139 2.59 -36.32 -6.27
N GLU A 140 2.93 -37.41 -5.60
CA GLU A 140 2.05 -38.54 -5.27
C GLU A 140 0.88 -38.13 -4.34
N MET A 141 1.08 -37.06 -3.54
CA MET A 141 0.02 -36.53 -2.65
C MET A 141 -1.13 -35.89 -3.42
N PHE A 142 -0.88 -35.46 -4.69
CA PHE A 142 -1.84 -34.73 -5.51
C PHE A 142 -2.37 -35.56 -6.70
N THR A 143 -1.70 -36.66 -7.06
CA THR A 143 -2.08 -37.47 -8.23
C THR A 143 -3.19 -38.45 -7.93
N GLY A 144 -3.62 -38.57 -6.65
CA GLY A 144 -4.70 -39.47 -6.26
C GLY A 144 -4.53 -40.81 -6.92
N VAL A 145 -3.56 -41.63 -6.50
CA VAL A 145 -3.40 -42.97 -7.04
C VAL A 145 -4.64 -43.78 -6.69
N LEU A 146 -5.59 -43.72 -7.59
CA LEU A 146 -6.57 -44.79 -7.75
C LEU A 146 -5.91 -45.85 -8.64
N GLU A 147 -4.87 -46.48 -8.15
CA GLU A 147 -4.53 -47.78 -8.67
C GLU A 147 -5.56 -48.77 -8.08
N ALA A 148 -6.51 -49.12 -8.96
CA ALA A 148 -7.42 -50.19 -8.74
C ALA A 148 -6.69 -51.55 -8.81
#